data_994507877257edd58bcf9a7b7081420a
#
_entry.id   994507877257edd58bcf9a7b7081420a
#
_cell.length_a   1.000
_cell.length_b   1.000
_cell.length_c   1.000
_cell.angle_alpha   90.00
_cell.angle_beta   90.00
_cell.angle_gamma   90.00
#
_symmetry.space_group_name_H-M   'P 1'
#
loop_
_entity.id
_entity.type
_entity.pdbx_description
1 polymer ?
#
loop_
_entity_poly.entity_id
_entity_poly.type
_entity_poly.pdbx_seq_one_letter_code
_entity_poly.pdbx_strand_id
1 'polypeptide(L)'
;MAKLVLAGRINFDNVFGLHFFLAEDFHLHQLLTYMFMHASFTHLFFNMFALWMFGGTVERTFGEKRFLIYYIVCGLGAALCQEISQFVQIYAMLPPEATIGEMFHLGYADRVALNAFTTVGASGCVYGILLAFGMSYPEERIFIFPLPVPIKAKWFVIGYAAIELWSALSSRGDGVAHVAHLGGMLFGYFLIKIWRKTSDTFNGWDGYEIR
;
A
#
# COMPACT_ATOMS: atom_id res chain seq x y z
N MET A 1 6.27 14.62 -9.91
CA MET A 1 7.60 14.09 -10.24
C MET A 1 8.68 15.07 -9.76
N ALA A 2 9.14 14.95 -8.53
CA ALA A 2 10.27 15.74 -8.07
C ALA A 2 11.57 15.03 -8.50
N LYS A 3 11.97 15.24 -9.76
CA LYS A 3 13.29 14.84 -10.20
C LYS A 3 14.29 15.85 -9.62
N LEU A 4 14.85 15.55 -8.47
CA LEU A 4 16.02 16.27 -7.99
C LEU A 4 17.19 15.80 -8.82
N VAL A 5 17.49 16.54 -9.89
CA VAL A 5 18.68 16.33 -10.70
C VAL A 5 19.82 17.03 -9.96
N LEU A 6 20.45 16.32 -9.03
CA LEU A 6 21.80 16.68 -8.59
C LEU A 6 22.78 16.46 -9.74
N ALA A 7 23.81 17.24 -9.81
CA ALA A 7 24.81 17.34 -10.90
C ALA A 7 25.65 16.07 -11.18
N GLY A 8 25.07 14.93 -11.08
CA GLY A 8 25.56 13.58 -11.37
C GLY A 8 24.41 12.61 -11.61
N ARG A 9 23.18 13.09 -11.60
CA ARG A 9 21.95 12.44 -12.07
C ARG A 9 21.60 11.11 -11.39
N ILE A 10 21.48 11.09 -10.08
CA ILE A 10 20.77 10.01 -9.39
C ILE A 10 19.27 10.29 -9.52
N ASN A 11 18.55 9.43 -10.23
CA ASN A 11 17.10 9.41 -10.20
C ASN A 11 16.66 8.60 -8.97
N PHE A 12 16.23 9.27 -7.92
CA PHE A 12 15.82 8.61 -6.67
C PHE A 12 14.65 7.63 -6.87
N ASP A 13 13.74 7.89 -7.81
CA ASP A 13 12.65 6.97 -8.11
C ASP A 13 13.18 5.65 -8.70
N ASN A 14 14.24 5.68 -9.51
CA ASN A 14 14.87 4.48 -10.05
C ASN A 14 15.62 3.69 -8.97
N VAL A 15 16.18 4.36 -7.96
CA VAL A 15 16.97 3.68 -6.92
C VAL A 15 16.06 3.12 -5.82
N PHE A 16 15.04 3.87 -5.38
CA PHE A 16 14.27 3.60 -4.18
C PHE A 16 12.79 3.26 -4.46
N GLY A 17 12.25 3.61 -5.63
CA GLY A 17 10.93 3.19 -6.07
C GLY A 17 10.91 1.70 -6.38
N LEU A 18 9.77 1.04 -6.16
CA LEU A 18 9.60 -0.38 -6.46
C LEU A 18 9.37 -0.56 -7.96
N HIS A 19 10.36 -1.08 -8.65
CA HIS A 19 10.24 -1.55 -10.02
C HIS A 19 9.63 -2.95 -10.04
N PHE A 20 8.96 -3.29 -11.16
CA PHE A 20 8.47 -4.64 -11.37
C PHE A 20 9.60 -5.67 -11.26
N PHE A 21 9.34 -6.81 -10.60
CA PHE A 21 10.41 -7.75 -10.22
C PHE A 21 11.20 -8.37 -11.39
N LEU A 22 10.69 -8.30 -12.62
CA LEU A 22 11.41 -8.71 -13.84
C LEU A 22 12.10 -7.54 -14.57
N ALA A 23 11.93 -6.31 -14.10
CA ALA A 23 12.59 -5.13 -14.66
C ALA A 23 14.10 -5.16 -14.40
N GLU A 24 14.87 -4.44 -15.24
CA GLU A 24 16.34 -4.38 -15.13
C GLU A 24 16.78 -3.68 -13.83
N ASP A 25 16.06 -2.63 -13.42
CA ASP A 25 16.40 -1.81 -12.24
C ASP A 25 15.75 -2.33 -10.94
N PHE A 26 15.16 -3.54 -10.94
CA PHE A 26 14.59 -4.11 -9.72
C PHE A 26 15.68 -4.50 -8.73
N HIS A 27 15.50 -4.08 -7.49
CA HIS A 27 16.36 -4.44 -6.35
C HIS A 27 15.53 -4.75 -5.10
N LEU A 28 15.94 -5.74 -4.31
CA LEU A 28 15.18 -6.20 -3.11
C LEU A 28 14.93 -5.09 -2.08
N HIS A 29 15.83 -4.11 -1.93
CA HIS A 29 15.62 -3.01 -0.99
C HIS A 29 14.40 -2.15 -1.35
N GLN A 30 14.01 -2.13 -2.63
CA GLN A 30 12.87 -1.37 -3.12
C GLN A 30 11.54 -1.83 -2.51
N LEU A 31 11.44 -3.10 -2.08
CA LEU A 31 10.28 -3.61 -1.32
C LEU A 31 10.00 -2.83 -0.02
N LEU A 32 11.02 -2.17 0.53
CA LEU A 32 10.89 -1.31 1.71
C LEU A 32 10.98 0.17 1.38
N THR A 33 11.93 0.55 0.53
CA THR A 33 12.23 1.97 0.31
C THR A 33 11.13 2.71 -0.45
N TYR A 34 10.35 2.03 -1.30
CA TYR A 34 9.27 2.63 -2.06
C TYR A 34 8.20 3.32 -1.17
N MET A 35 8.01 2.81 0.06
CA MET A 35 7.06 3.36 1.03
C MET A 35 7.42 4.79 1.47
N PHE A 36 8.68 5.19 1.28
CA PHE A 36 9.20 6.51 1.64
C PHE A 36 9.36 7.45 0.46
N MET A 37 9.10 6.95 -0.76
CA MET A 37 9.14 7.74 -2.00
C MET A 37 7.73 8.24 -2.33
N HIS A 38 7.64 9.42 -2.95
CA HIS A 38 6.36 10.01 -3.32
C HIS A 38 6.44 10.71 -4.67
N ALA A 39 5.46 10.45 -5.54
CA ALA A 39 5.43 10.98 -6.89
C ALA A 39 5.23 12.50 -6.97
N SER A 40 4.65 13.12 -5.93
CA SER A 40 4.39 14.56 -5.88
C SER A 40 4.29 15.05 -4.43
N PHE A 41 4.40 16.38 -4.25
CA PHE A 41 4.17 17.00 -2.94
C PHE A 41 2.73 16.74 -2.42
N THR A 42 1.74 16.81 -3.28
CA THR A 42 0.33 16.51 -2.93
C THR A 42 0.18 15.07 -2.44
N HIS A 43 0.83 14.12 -3.12
CA HIS A 43 0.84 12.71 -2.72
C HIS A 43 1.49 12.52 -1.33
N LEU A 44 2.63 13.15 -1.10
CA LEU A 44 3.29 13.16 0.22
C LEU A 44 2.38 13.77 1.29
N PHE A 45 1.82 14.95 1.01
CA PHE A 45 0.98 15.67 1.97
C PHE A 45 -0.21 14.81 2.42
N PHE A 46 -0.98 14.23 1.52
CA PHE A 46 -2.14 13.42 1.90
C PHE A 46 -1.77 12.13 2.63
N ASN A 47 -0.66 11.49 2.27
CA ASN A 47 -0.17 10.32 3.02
C ASN A 47 0.21 10.71 4.46
N MET A 48 0.98 11.78 4.64
CA MET A 48 1.41 12.22 5.97
C MET A 48 0.25 12.76 6.79
N PHE A 49 -0.69 13.46 6.17
CA PHE A 49 -1.89 13.94 6.84
C PHE A 49 -2.76 12.78 7.35
N ALA A 50 -2.99 11.75 6.54
CA ALA A 50 -3.73 10.57 6.94
C ALA A 50 -2.99 9.77 8.04
N LEU A 51 -1.66 9.62 7.90
CA LEU A 51 -0.82 8.99 8.90
C LEU A 51 -0.88 9.75 10.24
N TRP A 52 -0.81 11.07 10.22
CA TRP A 52 -0.93 11.89 11.41
C TRP A 52 -2.32 11.76 12.04
N MET A 53 -3.39 11.81 11.25
CA MET A 53 -4.77 11.80 11.73
C MET A 53 -5.17 10.46 12.35
N PHE A 54 -4.81 9.36 11.73
CA PHE A 54 -5.23 8.01 12.15
C PHE A 54 -4.11 7.23 12.84
N GLY A 55 -2.85 7.42 12.40
CA GLY A 55 -1.70 6.64 12.85
C GLY A 55 -1.46 6.76 14.35
N GLY A 56 -1.47 7.97 14.91
CA GLY A 56 -1.26 8.16 16.34
C GLY A 56 -2.32 7.49 17.23
N THR A 57 -3.55 7.34 16.76
CA THR A 57 -4.60 6.61 17.48
C THR A 57 -4.38 5.10 17.39
N VAL A 58 -4.03 4.59 16.21
CA VAL A 58 -3.72 3.17 16.02
C VAL A 58 -2.45 2.77 16.78
N GLU A 59 -1.43 3.64 16.81
CA GLU A 59 -0.20 3.43 17.58
C GLU A 59 -0.49 3.31 19.08
N ARG A 60 -1.28 4.22 19.64
CA ARG A 60 -1.72 4.12 21.06
C ARG A 60 -2.48 2.83 21.36
N THR A 61 -3.23 2.32 20.38
CA THR A 61 -4.01 1.07 20.53
C THR A 61 -3.14 -0.17 20.46
N PHE A 62 -2.18 -0.21 19.53
CA PHE A 62 -1.35 -1.38 19.28
C PHE A 62 -0.06 -1.39 20.10
N GLY A 63 0.40 -0.21 20.54
CA GLY A 63 1.74 0.06 21.05
C GLY A 63 2.76 0.22 19.92
N GLU A 64 3.84 0.94 20.19
CA GLU A 64 4.86 1.35 19.20
C GLU A 64 5.40 0.19 18.35
N LYS A 65 5.80 -0.92 18.99
CA LYS A 65 6.41 -2.07 18.32
C LYS A 65 5.43 -2.73 17.32
N ARG A 66 4.18 -2.94 17.76
CA ARG A 66 3.17 -3.54 16.88
C ARG A 66 2.72 -2.59 15.79
N PHE A 67 2.64 -1.31 16.07
CA PHE A 67 2.35 -0.31 15.05
C PHE A 67 3.40 -0.33 13.94
N LEU A 68 4.69 -0.36 14.28
CA LEU A 68 5.75 -0.45 13.30
C LEU A 68 5.69 -1.76 12.49
N ILE A 69 5.48 -2.90 13.16
CA ILE A 69 5.31 -4.20 12.47
C ILE A 69 4.10 -4.13 11.53
N TYR A 70 2.99 -3.58 12.01
CA TYR A 70 1.77 -3.41 11.23
C TYR A 70 2.01 -2.58 9.97
N TYR A 71 2.65 -1.43 10.12
CA TYR A 71 3.00 -0.53 9.03
C TYR A 71 3.83 -1.25 7.96
N ILE A 72 4.91 -1.92 8.37
CA ILE A 72 5.81 -2.65 7.45
C ILE A 72 5.08 -3.82 6.77
N VAL A 73 4.30 -4.61 7.50
CA VAL A 73 3.54 -5.74 6.93
C VAL A 73 2.51 -5.26 5.92
N CYS A 74 1.80 -4.16 6.19
CA CYS A 74 0.87 -3.57 5.23
C CYS A 74 1.60 -3.10 3.96
N GLY A 75 2.76 -2.48 4.09
CA GLY A 75 3.56 -2.05 2.95
C GLY A 75 4.10 -3.21 2.12
N LEU A 76 4.66 -4.24 2.75
CA LEU A 76 5.12 -5.45 2.04
C LEU A 76 3.96 -6.17 1.35
N GLY A 77 2.80 -6.25 2.00
CA GLY A 77 1.58 -6.80 1.41
C GLY A 77 1.08 -5.98 0.22
N ALA A 78 1.15 -4.66 0.30
CA ALA A 78 0.83 -3.76 -0.79
C ALA A 78 1.77 -3.97 -1.98
N ALA A 79 3.09 -4.05 -1.73
CA ALA A 79 4.09 -4.36 -2.74
C ALA A 79 3.80 -5.69 -3.45
N LEU A 80 3.58 -6.76 -2.67
CA LEU A 80 3.29 -8.10 -3.22
C LEU A 80 2.04 -8.09 -4.12
N CYS A 81 0.95 -7.48 -3.66
CA CYS A 81 -0.29 -7.41 -4.45
C CYS A 81 -0.09 -6.58 -5.72
N GLN A 82 0.70 -5.50 -5.66
CA GLN A 82 1.03 -4.68 -6.82
C GLN A 82 1.87 -5.44 -7.84
N GLU A 83 2.89 -6.17 -7.41
CA GLU A 83 3.72 -7.01 -8.27
C GLU A 83 2.90 -8.09 -8.98
N ILE A 84 2.00 -8.76 -8.26
CA ILE A 84 1.08 -9.74 -8.85
C ILE A 84 0.17 -9.08 -9.88
N SER A 85 -0.37 -7.90 -9.57
CA SER A 85 -1.23 -7.15 -10.50
C SER A 85 -0.47 -6.75 -11.76
N GLN A 86 0.75 -6.24 -11.63
CA GLN A 86 1.60 -5.88 -12.76
C GLN A 86 1.96 -7.10 -13.59
N PHE A 87 2.28 -8.23 -12.94
CA PHE A 87 2.54 -9.49 -13.65
C PHE A 87 1.35 -9.89 -14.54
N VAL A 88 0.14 -9.86 -13.99
CA VAL A 88 -1.07 -10.20 -14.75
C VAL A 88 -1.29 -9.22 -15.91
N GLN A 89 -1.10 -7.91 -15.67
CA GLN A 89 -1.26 -6.89 -16.70
C GLN A 89 -0.24 -7.03 -17.83
N ILE A 90 1.03 -7.25 -17.50
CA ILE A 90 2.10 -7.40 -18.48
C ILE A 90 1.90 -8.70 -19.27
N TYR A 91 1.55 -9.80 -18.59
CA TYR A 91 1.25 -11.07 -19.24
C TYR A 91 0.09 -10.94 -20.24
N ALA A 92 -0.95 -10.18 -19.88
CA ALA A 92 -2.09 -9.92 -20.77
C ALA A 92 -1.75 -9.04 -21.99
N MET A 93 -0.59 -8.37 -22.01
CA MET A 93 -0.09 -7.59 -23.16
C MET A 93 0.74 -8.45 -24.12
N LEU A 94 1.14 -9.65 -23.72
CA LEU A 94 1.87 -10.57 -24.59
C LEU A 94 0.95 -11.18 -25.66
N PRO A 95 1.51 -11.72 -26.77
CA PRO A 95 0.74 -12.46 -27.75
C PRO A 95 -0.07 -13.61 -27.11
N PRO A 96 -1.26 -13.95 -27.64
CA PRO A 96 -2.13 -14.97 -27.04
C PRO A 96 -1.49 -16.37 -26.91
N GLU A 97 -0.50 -16.67 -27.77
CA GLU A 97 0.28 -17.90 -27.75
C GLU A 97 1.42 -17.90 -26.71
N ALA A 98 1.70 -16.75 -26.08
CA ALA A 98 2.78 -16.64 -25.12
C ALA A 98 2.51 -17.47 -23.85
N THR A 99 3.52 -18.15 -23.38
CA THR A 99 3.47 -18.92 -22.14
C THR A 99 3.95 -18.10 -20.94
N ILE A 100 3.52 -18.47 -19.74
CA ILE A 100 4.04 -17.85 -18.49
C ILE A 100 5.57 -17.97 -18.41
N GLY A 101 6.15 -19.05 -18.93
CA GLY A 101 7.60 -19.27 -18.97
C GLY A 101 8.35 -18.17 -19.73
N GLU A 102 7.76 -17.64 -20.80
CA GLU A 102 8.38 -16.58 -21.62
C GLU A 102 8.53 -15.26 -20.88
N MET A 103 7.68 -14.99 -19.89
CA MET A 103 7.85 -13.83 -18.98
C MET A 103 9.21 -13.84 -18.26
N PHE A 104 9.76 -15.03 -17.96
CA PHE A 104 11.05 -15.18 -17.27
C PHE A 104 12.24 -15.22 -18.22
N HIS A 105 11.99 -15.23 -19.53
CA HIS A 105 13.02 -15.23 -20.58
C HIS A 105 13.05 -13.96 -21.43
N LEU A 106 12.53 -12.85 -20.86
CA LEU A 106 12.54 -11.55 -21.52
C LEU A 106 13.96 -11.09 -21.86
N GLY A 107 14.12 -10.53 -23.04
CA GLY A 107 15.38 -9.92 -23.48
C GLY A 107 15.71 -8.67 -22.66
N TYR A 108 16.97 -8.21 -22.76
CA TYR A 108 17.44 -7.02 -22.05
C TYR A 108 16.59 -5.77 -22.37
N ALA A 109 16.25 -5.56 -23.65
CA ALA A 109 15.44 -4.41 -24.06
C ALA A 109 14.05 -4.40 -23.42
N ASP A 110 13.41 -5.58 -23.30
CA ASP A 110 12.10 -5.74 -22.67
C ASP A 110 12.20 -5.45 -21.17
N ARG A 111 13.22 -5.99 -20.50
CA ARG A 111 13.47 -5.75 -19.07
C ARG A 111 13.72 -4.27 -18.74
N VAL A 112 14.43 -3.57 -19.63
CA VAL A 112 14.63 -2.11 -19.53
C VAL A 112 13.28 -1.38 -19.72
N ALA A 113 12.44 -1.83 -20.65
CA ALA A 113 11.11 -1.23 -20.86
C ALA A 113 10.21 -1.40 -19.62
N LEU A 114 10.34 -2.52 -18.89
CA LEU A 114 9.59 -2.79 -17.65
C LEU A 114 9.94 -1.81 -16.51
N ASN A 115 11.05 -1.07 -16.57
CA ASN A 115 11.35 -0.01 -15.61
C ASN A 115 10.31 1.13 -15.60
N ALA A 116 9.44 1.21 -16.61
CA ALA A 116 8.31 2.13 -16.64
C ALA A 116 7.24 1.79 -15.58
N PHE A 117 7.19 0.55 -15.11
CA PHE A 117 6.28 0.09 -14.06
C PHE A 117 6.92 0.29 -12.69
N THR A 118 6.90 1.53 -12.21
CA THR A 118 7.48 1.89 -10.91
C THR A 118 6.39 2.34 -9.96
N THR A 119 6.38 1.77 -8.76
CA THR A 119 5.44 2.09 -7.68
C THR A 119 6.15 2.86 -6.58
N VAL A 120 5.53 3.94 -6.10
CA VAL A 120 6.02 4.77 -4.98
C VAL A 120 4.89 5.19 -4.08
N GLY A 121 5.12 5.27 -2.78
CA GLY A 121 4.19 5.84 -1.82
C GLY A 121 3.98 5.01 -0.56
N ALA A 122 3.72 5.73 0.55
CA ALA A 122 3.30 5.15 1.82
C ALA A 122 1.84 4.68 1.81
N SER A 123 1.10 4.92 0.74
CA SER A 123 -0.36 4.79 0.73
C SER A 123 -0.85 3.38 1.06
N GLY A 124 -0.18 2.32 0.63
CA GLY A 124 -0.52 0.95 1.03
C GLY A 124 -0.49 0.75 2.55
N CYS A 125 0.53 1.30 3.23
CA CYS A 125 0.61 1.31 4.69
C CYS A 125 -0.50 2.16 5.32
N VAL A 126 -0.76 3.35 4.75
CA VAL A 126 -1.80 4.28 5.23
C VAL A 126 -3.20 3.68 5.11
N TYR A 127 -3.51 2.98 4.01
CA TYR A 127 -4.77 2.25 3.87
C TYR A 127 -4.89 1.12 4.88
N GLY A 128 -3.80 0.42 5.19
CA GLY A 128 -3.76 -0.53 6.30
C GLY A 128 -4.07 0.13 7.64
N ILE A 129 -3.47 1.29 7.95
CA ILE A 129 -3.76 2.06 9.18
C ILE A 129 -5.23 2.50 9.21
N LEU A 130 -5.77 2.95 8.08
CA LEU A 130 -7.17 3.34 7.96
C LEU A 130 -8.11 2.17 8.29
N LEU A 131 -7.78 0.97 7.79
CA LEU A 131 -8.49 -0.26 8.13
C LEU A 131 -8.40 -0.56 9.64
N ALA A 132 -7.20 -0.48 10.23
CA ALA A 132 -7.00 -0.71 11.66
C ALA A 132 -7.83 0.25 12.51
N PHE A 133 -7.87 1.52 12.13
CA PHE A 133 -8.70 2.53 12.79
C PHE A 133 -10.20 2.15 12.70
N GLY A 134 -10.70 1.84 11.51
CA GLY A 134 -12.11 1.46 11.31
C GLY A 134 -12.50 0.16 12.03
N MET A 135 -11.57 -0.79 12.19
CA MET A 135 -11.79 -2.04 12.93
C MET A 135 -11.71 -1.84 14.46
N SER A 136 -10.93 -0.89 14.93
CA SER A 136 -10.76 -0.61 16.37
C SER A 136 -11.79 0.37 16.90
N TYR A 137 -12.22 1.31 16.06
CA TYR A 137 -13.13 2.40 16.42
C TYR A 137 -14.30 2.53 15.44
N PRO A 138 -15.10 1.48 15.21
CA PRO A 138 -16.09 1.42 14.13
C PRO A 138 -17.20 2.48 14.23
N GLU A 139 -17.53 2.92 15.43
CA GLU A 139 -18.61 3.89 15.71
C GLU A 139 -18.10 5.34 15.81
N GLU A 140 -16.77 5.56 15.80
CA GLU A 140 -16.20 6.89 15.80
C GLU A 140 -16.62 7.68 14.57
N ARG A 141 -16.86 8.99 14.75
CA ARG A 141 -17.35 9.86 13.70
C ARG A 141 -16.22 10.69 13.10
N ILE A 142 -16.00 10.51 11.80
CA ILE A 142 -14.99 11.24 11.04
C ILE A 142 -15.68 12.37 10.28
N PHE A 143 -15.18 13.59 10.45
CA PHE A 143 -15.59 14.74 9.67
C PHE A 143 -14.71 14.87 8.44
N ILE A 144 -15.30 14.79 7.26
CA ILE A 144 -14.59 14.91 5.98
C ILE A 144 -14.94 16.27 5.39
N PHE A 145 -14.00 17.21 5.45
CA PHE A 145 -14.20 18.50 4.80
C PHE A 145 -14.31 18.32 3.26
N PRO A 146 -15.28 18.96 2.59
CA PRO A 146 -16.26 19.93 3.07
C PRO A 146 -17.64 19.34 3.48
N LEU A 147 -17.75 18.04 3.70
CA LEU A 147 -19.02 17.41 4.06
C LEU A 147 -19.47 17.82 5.46
N PRO A 148 -20.69 18.37 5.64
CA PRO A 148 -21.16 18.85 6.94
C PRO A 148 -21.62 17.71 7.87
N VAL A 149 -21.66 16.46 7.37
CA VAL A 149 -22.20 15.30 8.10
C VAL A 149 -21.05 14.36 8.46
N PRO A 150 -20.88 14.02 9.76
CA PRO A 150 -19.88 13.05 10.17
C PRO A 150 -20.26 11.63 9.74
N ILE A 151 -19.29 10.88 9.22
CA ILE A 151 -19.45 9.49 8.81
C ILE A 151 -18.81 8.57 9.84
N LYS A 152 -19.46 7.46 10.22
CA LYS A 152 -18.85 6.47 11.10
C LYS A 152 -17.64 5.82 10.42
N ALA A 153 -16.55 5.59 11.19
CA ALA A 153 -15.29 5.08 10.69
C ALA A 153 -15.42 3.79 9.88
N LYS A 154 -16.27 2.85 10.31
CA LYS A 154 -16.54 1.62 9.56
C LYS A 154 -17.06 1.88 8.15
N TRP A 155 -17.98 2.83 7.98
CA TRP A 155 -18.55 3.14 6.66
C TRP A 155 -17.58 3.93 5.79
N PHE A 156 -16.77 4.78 6.41
CA PHE A 156 -15.70 5.49 5.74
C PHE A 156 -14.69 4.50 5.14
N VAL A 157 -14.20 3.54 5.93
CA VAL A 157 -13.22 2.54 5.47
C VAL A 157 -13.82 1.61 4.41
N ILE A 158 -15.06 1.15 4.59
CA ILE A 158 -15.75 0.31 3.60
C ILE A 158 -15.93 1.08 2.28
N GLY A 159 -16.33 2.34 2.35
CA GLY A 159 -16.48 3.20 1.17
C GLY A 159 -15.17 3.38 0.40
N TYR A 160 -14.07 3.65 1.11
CA TYR A 160 -12.75 3.75 0.49
C TYR A 160 -12.31 2.42 -0.14
N ALA A 161 -12.46 1.29 0.56
CA ALA A 161 -12.16 -0.02 -0.01
C ALA A 161 -12.99 -0.33 -1.27
N ALA A 162 -14.27 0.05 -1.28
CA ALA A 162 -15.14 -0.13 -2.44
C ALA A 162 -14.70 0.75 -3.64
N ILE A 163 -14.30 2.00 -3.38
CA ILE A 163 -13.77 2.90 -4.41
C ILE A 163 -12.48 2.34 -5.00
N GLU A 164 -11.55 1.90 -4.15
CA GLU A 164 -10.28 1.30 -4.59
C GLU A 164 -10.51 0.04 -5.44
N LEU A 165 -11.43 -0.83 -5.02
CA LEU A 165 -11.80 -2.04 -5.76
C LEU A 165 -12.42 -1.68 -7.12
N TRP A 166 -13.35 -0.72 -7.14
CA TRP A 166 -13.96 -0.25 -8.39
C TRP A 166 -12.91 0.35 -9.33
N SER A 167 -12.01 1.18 -8.81
CA SER A 167 -10.94 1.80 -9.60
C SER A 167 -9.97 0.76 -10.16
N ALA A 168 -9.57 -0.23 -9.33
CA ALA A 168 -8.73 -1.34 -9.77
C ALA A 168 -9.35 -2.16 -10.92
N LEU A 169 -10.67 -2.43 -10.84
CA LEU A 169 -11.40 -3.18 -11.86
C LEU A 169 -11.70 -2.36 -13.12
N SER A 170 -11.80 -1.02 -13.00
CA SER A 170 -12.13 -0.14 -14.12
C SER A 170 -10.97 0.11 -15.07
N SER A 171 -9.77 -0.40 -14.78
CA SER A 171 -8.55 -0.28 -15.60
C SER A 171 -8.28 1.17 -16.08
N ARG A 172 -8.64 2.16 -15.28
CA ARG A 172 -8.36 3.56 -15.59
C ARG A 172 -6.88 3.81 -15.33
N GLY A 173 -6.13 4.06 -16.37
CA GLY A 173 -4.69 4.39 -16.30
C GLY A 173 -4.43 5.76 -15.66
N ASP A 174 -4.96 5.99 -14.45
CA ASP A 174 -4.81 7.23 -13.69
C ASP A 174 -3.46 7.33 -12.95
N GLY A 175 -2.62 6.31 -13.07
CA GLY A 175 -1.31 6.24 -12.43
C GLY A 175 -1.38 5.94 -10.93
N VAL A 176 -2.53 5.53 -10.41
CA VAL A 176 -2.71 5.15 -9.00
C VAL A 176 -2.65 3.64 -8.84
N ALA A 177 -1.89 3.18 -7.85
CA ALA A 177 -1.71 1.76 -7.53
C ALA A 177 -2.85 1.25 -6.63
N HIS A 178 -4.09 1.21 -7.14
CA HIS A 178 -5.28 0.81 -6.38
C HIS A 178 -5.15 -0.59 -5.76
N VAL A 179 -4.54 -1.52 -6.48
CA VAL A 179 -4.30 -2.89 -5.97
C VAL A 179 -3.33 -2.89 -4.80
N ALA A 180 -2.32 -2.00 -4.78
CA ALA A 180 -1.44 -1.85 -3.62
C ALA A 180 -2.21 -1.36 -2.38
N HIS A 181 -3.15 -0.41 -2.53
CA HIS A 181 -3.99 0.05 -1.42
C HIS A 181 -4.81 -1.09 -0.81
N LEU A 182 -5.49 -1.85 -1.65
CA LEU A 182 -6.25 -3.04 -1.22
C LEU A 182 -5.34 -4.12 -0.61
N GLY A 183 -4.13 -4.31 -1.16
CA GLY A 183 -3.13 -5.20 -0.62
C GLY A 183 -2.72 -4.83 0.81
N GLY A 184 -2.46 -3.55 1.05
CA GLY A 184 -2.15 -3.05 2.40
C GLY A 184 -3.29 -3.30 3.39
N MET A 185 -4.55 -3.06 2.99
CA MET A 185 -5.72 -3.38 3.81
C MET A 185 -5.86 -4.88 4.07
N LEU A 186 -5.66 -5.72 3.05
CA LEU A 186 -5.78 -7.18 3.15
C LEU A 186 -4.80 -7.76 4.16
N PHE A 187 -3.52 -7.42 4.03
CA PHE A 187 -2.47 -7.89 4.94
C PHE A 187 -2.67 -7.34 6.36
N GLY A 188 -3.08 -6.07 6.47
CA GLY A 188 -3.45 -5.46 7.74
C GLY A 188 -4.61 -6.20 8.42
N TYR A 189 -5.65 -6.56 7.68
CA TYR A 189 -6.77 -7.34 8.20
C TYR A 189 -6.34 -8.69 8.79
N PHE A 190 -5.54 -9.45 8.03
CA PHE A 190 -5.08 -10.76 8.50
C PHE A 190 -4.19 -10.62 9.74
N LEU A 191 -3.30 -9.62 9.79
CA LEU A 191 -2.44 -9.42 10.94
C LEU A 191 -3.24 -9.08 12.21
N ILE A 192 -4.25 -8.21 12.11
CA ILE A 192 -5.15 -7.92 13.23
C ILE A 192 -5.89 -9.19 13.68
N LYS A 193 -6.38 -10.00 12.75
CA LYS A 193 -7.06 -11.26 13.09
C LYS A 193 -6.15 -12.25 13.80
N ILE A 194 -4.90 -12.37 13.34
CA ILE A 194 -3.89 -13.22 14.00
C ILE A 194 -3.64 -12.73 15.44
N TRP A 195 -3.42 -11.43 15.62
CA TRP A 195 -3.17 -10.88 16.94
C TRP A 195 -4.35 -11.04 17.90
N ARG A 196 -5.58 -10.84 17.44
CA ARG A 196 -6.79 -11.07 18.25
C ARG A 196 -6.88 -12.53 18.69
N LYS A 197 -6.69 -13.49 17.76
CA LYS A 197 -6.72 -14.93 18.08
C LYS A 197 -5.63 -15.33 19.07
N THR A 198 -4.43 -14.76 18.96
CA THR A 198 -3.31 -15.04 19.86
C THR A 198 -3.56 -14.47 21.26
N SER A 199 -4.19 -13.29 21.38
CA SER A 199 -4.55 -12.72 22.68
C SER A 199 -5.62 -13.53 23.41
N ASP A 200 -6.59 -14.08 22.70
CA ASP A 200 -7.62 -14.96 23.29
C ASP A 200 -7.02 -16.28 23.80
N THR A 201 -5.92 -16.73 23.20
CA THR A 201 -5.21 -17.97 23.60
C THR A 201 -4.25 -17.76 24.76
N PHE A 202 -3.65 -16.58 24.87
CA PHE A 202 -2.80 -16.17 26.00
C PHE A 202 -3.59 -15.17 26.85
N ASN A 203 -4.09 -15.60 28.02
CA ASN A 203 -4.78 -14.75 29.02
C ASN A 203 -3.85 -13.65 29.60
N GLY A 204 -3.21 -12.84 28.76
CA GLY A 204 -2.16 -11.90 29.11
C GLY A 204 -2.20 -10.58 28.35
N TRP A 205 -3.37 -10.14 27.90
CA TRP A 205 -3.55 -8.76 27.46
C TRP A 205 -4.08 -7.92 28.61
N ASP A 206 -3.14 -7.32 29.34
CA ASP A 206 -3.48 -6.33 30.35
C ASP A 206 -4.25 -5.17 29.70
N GLY A 207 -5.56 -5.17 29.87
CA GLY A 207 -6.36 -3.98 30.09
C GLY A 207 -6.89 -3.20 28.88
N TYR A 208 -6.74 -3.61 27.62
CA TYR A 208 -7.41 -2.93 26.51
C TYR A 208 -8.42 -3.84 25.81
N GLU A 209 -9.63 -3.90 26.37
CA GLU A 209 -10.80 -4.37 25.63
C GLU A 209 -10.98 -3.49 24.37
N ILE A 210 -10.70 -4.07 23.22
CA ILE A 210 -11.14 -3.49 21.94
C ILE A 210 -12.67 -3.75 21.89
N ARG A 211 -13.44 -2.77 22.37
CA ARG A 211 -14.91 -2.78 22.29
C ARG A 211 -15.39 -2.53 20.88
#